data_88e2353e653ea711274753496bffa0ae
#
_entry.id   88e2353e653ea711274753496bffa0ae
#
_cell.length_a   1.000
_cell.length_b   1.000
_cell.length_c   1.000
_cell.angle_alpha   90.00
_cell.angle_beta   90.00
_cell.angle_gamma   90.00
#
_symmetry.space_group_name_H-M   'P 1'
#
loop_
_entity.id
_entity.type
_entity.pdbx_description
1 polymer ?
#
loop_
_entity_poly.entity_id
_entity_poly.type
_entity_poly.pdbx_seq_one_letter_code
_entity_poly.pdbx_strand_id
1 'polypeptide(L)'
;MIVSTTTGSTAYSMAAGGPIVHPSIDGMIINPICPMSLASRPIVIPNTSKVIIKPVKKSKGEIKLWTDGSKCMTIKKNYYCEIKKGKSPCKIIKFKKSTSYYNTLIKKLDWKGDLSPKNFKN
;
A
#
# COMPACT_ATOMS: atom_id res chain seq x y z
N MET A 1 -1.69 -10.93 3.21
CA MET A 1 -2.43 -9.75 2.72
C MET A 1 -1.83 -8.49 3.32
N ILE A 2 -1.68 -7.44 2.54
CA ILE A 2 -1.18 -6.12 2.95
C ILE A 2 -2.35 -5.13 2.92
N VAL A 3 -2.45 -4.27 3.93
CA VAL A 3 -3.27 -3.06 3.88
C VAL A 3 -2.31 -1.89 4.02
N SER A 4 -2.32 -0.98 3.05
CA SER A 4 -1.40 0.17 3.05
C SER A 4 -2.12 1.48 2.75
N THR A 5 -1.49 2.58 3.16
CA THR A 5 -1.85 3.92 2.70
C THR A 5 -1.37 4.14 1.27
N THR A 6 -1.84 5.21 0.63
CA THR A 6 -1.34 5.62 -0.69
C THR A 6 0.16 5.94 -0.68
N THR A 7 0.68 6.53 0.41
CA THR A 7 2.13 6.71 0.60
C THR A 7 2.86 5.36 0.66
N GLY A 8 2.29 4.36 1.35
CA GLY A 8 2.86 3.01 1.45
C GLY A 8 2.70 2.17 0.19
N SER A 9 2.00 2.65 -0.85
CA SER A 9 1.82 1.93 -2.12
C SER A 9 3.14 1.59 -2.81
N THR A 10 4.16 2.43 -2.63
CA THR A 10 5.50 2.26 -3.21
C THR A 10 6.48 1.49 -2.31
N ALA A 11 6.00 0.92 -1.19
CA ALA A 11 6.77 0.09 -0.28
C ALA A 11 6.49 -1.42 -0.50
N TYR A 12 6.25 -2.19 0.54
CA TYR A 12 6.01 -3.63 0.45
C TYR A 12 4.77 -3.99 -0.38
N SER A 13 3.76 -3.13 -0.43
CA SER A 13 2.60 -3.32 -1.30
C SER A 13 3.00 -3.40 -2.78
N MET A 14 3.91 -2.54 -3.24
CA MET A 14 4.43 -2.59 -4.61
C MET A 14 5.21 -3.88 -4.88
N ALA A 15 6.07 -4.31 -3.96
CA ALA A 15 6.82 -5.57 -4.08
C ALA A 15 5.90 -6.79 -4.17
N ALA A 16 4.71 -6.72 -3.57
CA ALA A 16 3.67 -7.75 -3.67
C ALA A 16 2.72 -7.55 -4.88
N GLY A 17 3.08 -6.75 -5.88
CA GLY A 17 2.28 -6.53 -7.09
C GLY A 17 1.12 -5.56 -6.92
N GLY A 18 1.12 -4.74 -5.87
CA GLY A 18 0.12 -3.70 -5.67
C GLY A 18 0.30 -2.49 -6.59
N PRO A 19 -0.75 -1.69 -6.82
CA PRO A 19 -0.68 -0.50 -7.65
C PRO A 19 0.12 0.61 -6.98
N ILE A 20 0.79 1.44 -7.79
CA ILE A 20 1.35 2.70 -7.35
C ILE A 20 0.21 3.72 -7.32
N VAL A 21 -0.05 4.30 -6.16
CA VAL A 21 -1.10 5.28 -5.95
C VAL A 21 -0.49 6.60 -5.51
N HIS A 22 -0.87 7.71 -6.17
CA HIS A 22 -0.34 9.02 -5.82
C HIS A 22 -0.72 9.39 -4.38
N PRO A 23 0.20 9.93 -3.57
CA PRO A 23 -0.04 10.21 -2.14
C PRO A 23 -1.16 11.23 -1.85
N SER A 24 -1.57 12.03 -2.85
CA SER A 24 -2.70 12.96 -2.70
C SER A 24 -4.07 12.28 -2.81
N ILE A 25 -4.12 11.02 -3.22
CA ILE A 25 -5.38 10.27 -3.30
C ILE A 25 -5.74 9.78 -1.91
N ASP A 26 -6.92 10.15 -1.45
CA ASP A 26 -7.47 9.72 -0.17
C ASP A 26 -7.98 8.27 -0.25
N GLY A 27 -7.07 7.30 -0.13
CA GLY A 27 -7.37 5.89 -0.27
C GLY A 27 -6.54 4.97 0.63
N MET A 28 -7.00 3.73 0.72
CA MET A 28 -6.26 2.59 1.26
C MET A 28 -6.18 1.50 0.20
N ILE A 29 -5.09 0.75 0.20
CA ILE A 29 -4.86 -0.36 -0.73
C ILE A 29 -4.96 -1.66 0.05
N ILE A 30 -5.78 -2.59 -0.45
CA ILE A 30 -5.83 -3.97 0.04
C ILE A 30 -5.16 -4.82 -1.03
N ASN A 31 -4.03 -5.43 -0.69
CA ASN A 31 -3.22 -6.20 -1.63
C ASN A 31 -3.00 -7.63 -1.13
N PRO A 32 -3.48 -8.67 -1.84
CA PRO A 32 -3.16 -10.06 -1.54
C PRO A 32 -1.66 -10.33 -1.71
N ILE A 33 -1.09 -11.21 -0.88
CA ILE A 33 0.29 -11.70 -1.04
C ILE A 33 0.21 -13.11 -1.60
N CYS A 34 0.81 -13.36 -2.74
CA CYS A 34 0.89 -14.67 -3.40
C CYS A 34 -0.45 -15.45 -3.36
N PRO A 35 -1.55 -14.85 -3.84
CA PRO A 35 -2.84 -15.53 -3.80
C PRO A 35 -2.86 -16.71 -4.76
N MET A 36 -3.44 -17.84 -4.35
CA MET A 36 -3.61 -18.99 -5.23
C MET A 36 -4.66 -18.75 -6.32
N SER A 37 -5.62 -17.87 -6.07
CA SER A 37 -6.67 -17.54 -7.04
C SER A 37 -6.22 -16.45 -7.99
N LEU A 38 -6.30 -16.70 -9.29
CA LEU A 38 -6.05 -15.71 -10.34
C LEU A 38 -7.05 -14.54 -10.34
N ALA A 39 -8.21 -14.71 -9.70
CA ALA A 39 -9.22 -13.66 -9.54
C ALA A 39 -8.87 -12.66 -8.43
N SER A 40 -7.95 -13.00 -7.53
CA SER A 40 -7.52 -12.08 -6.46
C SER A 40 -6.71 -10.94 -7.05
N ARG A 41 -7.19 -9.72 -6.87
CA ARG A 41 -6.54 -8.50 -7.34
C ARG A 41 -6.39 -7.50 -6.20
N PRO A 42 -5.35 -6.66 -6.23
CA PRO A 42 -5.28 -5.50 -5.37
C PRO A 42 -6.46 -4.56 -5.65
N ILE A 43 -7.01 -3.98 -4.60
CA ILE A 43 -8.06 -2.96 -4.73
C ILE A 43 -7.67 -1.70 -3.96
N VAL A 44 -8.10 -0.55 -4.48
CA VAL A 44 -8.01 0.75 -3.82
C VAL A 44 -9.41 1.12 -3.33
N ILE A 45 -9.53 1.43 -2.05
CA ILE A 45 -10.79 1.82 -1.42
C ILE A 45 -10.66 3.21 -0.79
N PRO A 46 -11.76 3.96 -0.59
CA PRO A 46 -11.72 5.23 0.11
C PRO A 46 -11.14 5.09 1.53
N ASN A 47 -10.37 6.07 1.99
CA ASN A 47 -9.78 6.05 3.33
C ASN A 47 -10.83 6.22 4.46
N THR A 48 -12.06 6.56 4.13
CA THR A 48 -13.21 6.56 5.04
C THR A 48 -13.73 5.16 5.34
N SER A 49 -13.30 4.17 4.58
CA SER A 49 -13.69 2.77 4.75
C SER A 49 -13.07 2.16 6.01
N LYS A 50 -13.72 1.11 6.51
CA LYS A 50 -13.24 0.28 7.60
C LYS A 50 -12.94 -1.13 7.05
N VAL A 51 -11.72 -1.60 7.23
CA VAL A 51 -11.30 -2.96 6.81
C VAL A 51 -11.30 -3.88 8.03
N ILE A 52 -12.03 -4.98 7.93
CA ILE A 52 -12.07 -6.00 9.00
C ILE A 52 -11.44 -7.27 8.46
N ILE A 53 -10.39 -7.73 9.12
CA ILE A 53 -9.66 -8.95 8.78
C ILE A 53 -9.95 -10.00 9.85
N LYS A 54 -10.54 -11.11 9.45
CA LYS A 54 -10.85 -12.23 10.33
C LYS A 54 -10.04 -13.47 9.94
N PRO A 55 -9.46 -14.19 10.92
CA PRO A 55 -8.85 -15.48 10.64
C PRO A 55 -9.89 -16.47 10.10
N VAL A 56 -9.50 -17.25 9.10
CA VAL A 56 -10.35 -18.34 8.61
C VAL A 56 -10.33 -19.48 9.62
N LYS A 57 -11.49 -20.03 9.99
CA LYS A 57 -11.64 -21.09 11.03
C LYS A 57 -10.77 -22.33 10.80
N LYS A 58 -10.45 -22.65 9.55
CA LYS A 58 -9.63 -23.82 9.14
C LYS A 58 -8.13 -23.54 9.06
N SER A 59 -7.65 -22.34 9.39
CA SER A 59 -6.21 -22.07 9.31
C SER A 59 -5.44 -22.90 10.34
N LYS A 60 -4.48 -23.68 9.86
CA LYS A 60 -3.51 -24.38 10.70
C LYS A 60 -2.35 -23.41 10.96
N GLY A 61 -2.08 -23.10 12.22
CA GLY A 61 -0.97 -22.24 12.63
C GLY A 61 -1.39 -20.86 13.16
N GLU A 62 -0.39 -20.11 13.60
CA GLU A 62 -0.55 -18.74 14.14
C GLU A 62 -0.68 -17.73 13.01
N ILE A 63 -1.62 -16.82 13.17
CA ILE A 63 -1.78 -15.67 12.28
C ILE A 63 -1.10 -14.48 12.96
N LYS A 64 -0.10 -13.92 12.28
CA LYS A 64 0.66 -12.78 12.76
C LYS A 64 0.29 -11.53 11.99
N LEU A 65 0.10 -10.44 12.70
CA LEU A 65 -0.07 -9.09 12.16
C LEU A 65 1.23 -8.33 12.33
N TRP A 66 1.79 -7.85 11.23
CA TRP A 66 2.99 -7.02 11.22
C TRP A 66 2.62 -5.57 10.90
N THR A 67 3.19 -4.62 11.63
CA THR A 67 3.06 -3.19 11.37
C THR A 67 4.44 -2.64 11.01
N ASP A 68 4.58 -2.18 9.77
CA ASP A 68 5.82 -1.57 9.22
C ASP A 68 7.10 -2.38 9.52
N GLY A 69 7.00 -3.71 9.48
CA GLY A 69 8.11 -4.63 9.68
C GLY A 69 8.65 -4.73 11.11
N SER A 70 8.19 -3.91 12.04
CA SER A 70 8.78 -3.80 13.37
C SER A 70 7.90 -4.36 14.50
N LYS A 71 6.59 -4.34 14.35
CA LYS A 71 5.64 -4.73 15.39
C LYS A 71 4.86 -5.97 14.96
N CYS A 72 4.94 -7.02 15.76
CA CYS A 72 4.25 -8.28 15.49
C CYS A 72 3.27 -8.61 16.62
N MET A 73 2.04 -8.93 16.24
CA MET A 73 0.99 -9.39 17.16
C MET A 73 0.37 -10.67 16.62
N THR A 74 0.07 -11.63 17.50
CA THR A 74 -0.66 -12.85 17.13
C THR A 74 -2.16 -12.59 17.22
N ILE A 75 -2.88 -12.87 16.13
CA ILE A 75 -4.34 -12.79 16.11
C ILE A 75 -4.91 -14.17 16.51
N LYS A 76 -5.55 -14.26 17.68
CA LYS A 76 -6.20 -15.47 18.16
C LYS A 76 -7.49 -15.75 17.36
N LYS A 77 -7.92 -17.03 17.32
CA LYS A 77 -9.05 -17.50 16.47
C LYS A 77 -10.36 -16.71 16.55
N ASN A 78 -10.71 -16.16 17.68
CA ASN A 78 -11.97 -15.43 17.85
C ASN A 78 -11.81 -13.90 17.79
N TYR A 79 -10.63 -13.43 17.41
CA TYR A 79 -10.33 -12.02 17.28
C TYR A 79 -10.30 -11.61 15.81
N TYR A 80 -10.46 -10.33 15.57
CA TYR A 80 -10.32 -9.74 14.26
C TYR A 80 -9.42 -8.50 14.34
N CYS A 81 -8.84 -8.11 13.23
CA CYS A 81 -8.14 -6.86 13.09
C CYS A 81 -9.05 -5.83 12.39
N GLU A 82 -9.27 -4.69 13.02
CA GLU A 82 -9.95 -3.55 12.42
C GLU A 82 -8.91 -2.51 12.00
N ILE A 83 -8.94 -2.11 10.74
CA ILE A 83 -8.06 -1.09 10.17
C ILE A 83 -8.92 0.05 9.65
N LYS A 84 -8.60 1.26 10.08
CA LYS A 84 -9.28 2.49 9.68
C LYS A 84 -8.31 3.67 9.69
N LYS A 85 -8.69 4.78 9.06
CA LYS A 85 -7.95 6.03 9.09
C LYS A 85 -7.71 6.48 10.54
N GLY A 86 -6.47 6.83 10.86
CA GLY A 86 -6.10 7.38 12.15
C GLY A 86 -6.70 8.78 12.36
N LYS A 87 -6.87 9.18 13.61
CA LYS A 87 -7.38 10.53 13.97
C LYS A 87 -6.41 11.65 13.57
N SER A 88 -5.11 11.37 13.63
CA SER A 88 -4.06 12.34 13.33
C SER A 88 -3.29 11.93 12.08
N PRO A 89 -3.09 12.85 11.12
CA PRO A 89 -2.28 12.58 9.94
C PRO A 89 -0.79 12.52 10.30
N CYS A 90 -0.04 11.69 9.57
CA CYS A 90 1.42 11.76 9.59
C CYS A 90 1.86 12.96 8.73
N LYS A 91 2.61 13.89 9.33
CA LYS A 91 3.11 15.09 8.64
C LYS A 91 4.50 14.82 8.08
N ILE A 92 4.66 14.99 6.77
CA ILE A 92 5.96 14.86 6.09
C ILE A 92 6.47 16.26 5.75
N ILE A 93 7.66 16.59 6.24
CA ILE A 93 8.34 17.85 5.94
C ILE A 93 8.98 17.73 4.56
N LYS A 94 8.69 18.67 3.68
CA LYS A 94 9.32 18.79 2.35
C LYS A 94 10.05 20.11 2.24
N PHE A 95 11.28 20.08 1.73
CA PHE A 95 12.03 21.30 1.41
C PHE A 95 11.58 21.86 0.05
N LYS A 96 11.62 23.20 -0.13
CA LYS A 96 11.20 23.88 -1.38
C LYS A 96 11.89 23.36 -2.65
N LYS A 97 13.12 22.87 -2.55
CA LYS A 97 13.90 22.27 -3.66
C LYS A 97 13.66 20.77 -3.84
N SER A 98 12.64 20.19 -3.21
CA SER A 98 12.38 18.74 -3.38
C SER A 98 11.95 18.44 -4.82
N THR A 99 12.52 17.38 -5.36
CA THR A 99 12.15 16.82 -6.67
C THR A 99 10.64 16.48 -6.68
N SER A 100 9.97 16.66 -7.82
CA SER A 100 8.56 16.27 -7.95
C SER A 100 8.37 14.76 -7.64
N TYR A 101 7.18 14.39 -7.21
CA TYR A 101 6.84 12.99 -6.93
C TYR A 101 7.15 12.08 -8.11
N TYR A 102 6.73 12.48 -9.32
CA TYR A 102 6.92 11.69 -10.54
C TYR A 102 8.39 11.52 -10.90
N ASN A 103 9.19 12.59 -10.84
CA ASN A 103 10.63 12.51 -11.12
C ASN A 103 11.35 11.60 -10.10
N THR A 104 10.93 11.67 -8.83
CA THR A 104 11.46 10.77 -7.79
C THR A 104 11.11 9.31 -8.08
N LEU A 105 9.87 9.05 -8.51
CA LEU A 105 9.38 7.73 -8.84
C LEU A 105 10.13 7.13 -10.03
N ILE A 106 10.24 7.90 -11.14
CA ILE A 106 10.97 7.51 -12.35
C ILE A 106 12.42 7.15 -12.00
N LYS A 107 13.09 8.03 -11.24
CA LYS A 107 14.49 7.81 -10.84
C LYS A 107 14.65 6.56 -9.95
N LYS A 108 13.76 6.34 -9.00
CA LYS A 108 13.86 5.20 -8.06
C LYS A 108 13.48 3.87 -8.66
N LEU A 109 12.57 3.86 -9.63
CA LEU A 109 12.11 2.63 -10.31
C LEU A 109 12.88 2.34 -11.59
N ASP A 110 13.86 3.20 -11.95
CA ASP A 110 14.61 3.11 -13.20
C ASP A 110 13.69 2.95 -14.44
N TRP A 111 12.59 3.71 -14.45
CA TRP A 111 11.68 3.69 -15.58
C TRP A 111 12.35 4.34 -16.79
N LYS A 112 12.74 3.53 -17.77
CA LYS A 112 13.42 3.93 -19.00
C LYS A 112 12.48 4.50 -20.07
N GLY A 113 11.35 5.03 -19.69
CA GLY A 113 10.49 5.81 -20.56
C GLY A 113 11.04 7.23 -20.69
N ASP A 114 11.40 7.66 -21.90
CA ASP A 114 11.72 9.06 -22.15
C ASP A 114 10.43 9.89 -22.15
N LEU A 115 10.07 10.40 -20.98
CA LEU A 115 8.97 11.35 -20.80
C LEU A 115 9.44 12.80 -21.01
N SER A 116 10.57 13.01 -21.69
CA SER A 116 10.99 14.37 -21.98
C SER A 116 10.01 15.06 -22.94
N PRO A 117 9.68 16.35 -22.71
CA PRO A 117 8.76 17.09 -23.58
C PRO A 117 9.22 17.19 -25.04
N LYS A 118 10.45 16.79 -25.34
CA LYS A 118 11.05 16.83 -26.70
C LYS A 118 10.38 15.84 -27.67
N ASN A 119 9.71 14.80 -27.19
CA ASN A 119 9.08 13.79 -28.04
C ASN A 119 7.62 14.09 -28.42
N PHE A 120 7.06 15.22 -27.96
CA PHE A 120 5.72 15.68 -28.32
C PHE A 120 5.76 16.90 -29.27
N LYS A 121 6.71 16.94 -30.20
CA LYS A 121 6.61 17.86 -31.34
C LYS A 121 5.73 17.19 -32.39
N ASN A 122 4.49 17.67 -32.49
CA ASN A 122 3.63 17.47 -33.66
C ASN A 122 4.27 18.08 -34.90
#